data_010999a6eba6bb116e9b3ad442f45c65
#
_entry.id   010999a6eba6bb116e9b3ad442f45c65
#
_cell.length_a   1.000
_cell.length_b   1.000
_cell.length_c   1.000
_cell.angle_alpha   90.00
_cell.angle_beta   90.00
_cell.angle_gamma   90.00
#
_symmetry.space_group_name_H-M   'P 1'
#
loop_
_entity.id
_entity.type
_entity.pdbx_description
1 polymer ?
#
loop_
_entity_poly.entity_id
_entity_poly.type
_entity_poly.pdbx_seq_one_letter_code
_entity_poly.pdbx_strand_id
1 'polypeptide(L)'
;MLITISGTPGSGKTTVAKLLSKRLGLPHVYAGDLYRAEAERRGLSLAEFNRLSEQDHAIDRALDTRMAAYARAGNVVLEGRLAAFIARQEGADALKVWLTASDETRARRVAARESGDWQRVLHDNRERNQSDANRYRAIYGFDLGDTSIYDLVLHSDDQTPEALAESILTRAREHFGNGDGSTA
;
A
#
# COMPACT_ATOMS: atom_id res chain seq x y z
N MET A 1 17.67 -0.59 0.52
CA MET A 1 16.56 -1.00 1.43
C MET A 1 15.23 -0.76 0.71
N LEU A 2 14.34 -1.73 0.65
CA LEU A 2 12.99 -1.59 0.11
C LEU A 2 11.99 -2.02 1.19
N ILE A 3 11.05 -1.14 1.56
CA ILE A 3 9.96 -1.47 2.48
C ILE A 3 8.66 -1.30 1.71
N THR A 4 7.83 -2.35 1.66
CA THR A 4 6.50 -2.26 1.07
C THR A 4 5.43 -2.19 2.16
N ILE A 5 4.49 -1.26 2.03
CA ILE A 5 3.36 -1.11 2.95
C ILE A 5 2.07 -1.39 2.16
N SER A 6 1.53 -2.58 2.37
CA SER A 6 0.26 -3.01 1.79
C SER A 6 -0.85 -3.02 2.83
N GLY A 7 -2.09 -3.15 2.39
CA GLY A 7 -3.25 -3.23 3.30
C GLY A 7 -4.50 -2.54 2.77
N THR A 8 -5.57 -2.60 3.55
CA THR A 8 -6.90 -2.10 3.18
C THR A 8 -7.03 -0.56 3.31
N PRO A 9 -7.99 0.08 2.64
CA PRO A 9 -8.28 1.51 2.83
C PRO A 9 -8.61 1.83 4.29
N GLY A 10 -8.11 2.97 4.80
CA GLY A 10 -8.35 3.40 6.18
C GLY A 10 -7.47 2.72 7.25
N SER A 11 -6.59 1.78 6.89
CA SER A 11 -5.70 1.12 7.85
C SER A 11 -4.53 1.97 8.35
N GLY A 12 -4.34 3.19 7.85
CA GLY A 12 -3.26 4.08 8.29
C GLY A 12 -1.95 3.97 7.51
N LYS A 13 -1.92 3.20 6.41
CA LYS A 13 -0.71 2.98 5.58
C LYS A 13 0.05 4.26 5.25
N THR A 14 -0.63 5.25 4.71
CA THR A 14 0.00 6.49 4.23
C THR A 14 0.67 7.26 5.37
N THR A 15 0.05 7.29 6.55
CA THR A 15 0.63 7.94 7.73
C THR A 15 1.91 7.22 8.16
N VAL A 16 1.84 5.90 8.27
CA VAL A 16 3.00 5.07 8.64
C VAL A 16 4.11 5.14 7.58
N ALA A 17 3.76 5.05 6.29
CA ALA A 17 4.72 5.14 5.19
C ALA A 17 5.46 6.47 5.17
N LYS A 18 4.76 7.59 5.41
CA LYS A 18 5.38 8.92 5.53
C LYS A 18 6.32 9.03 6.74
N LEU A 19 5.94 8.45 7.88
CA LEU A 19 6.82 8.41 9.05
C LEU A 19 8.10 7.61 8.78
N LEU A 20 7.97 6.44 8.15
CA LEU A 20 9.12 5.62 7.76
C LEU A 20 10.03 6.35 6.76
N SER A 21 9.44 6.92 5.72
CA SER A 21 10.15 7.74 4.73
C SER A 21 10.98 8.84 5.38
N LYS A 22 10.37 9.59 6.29
CA LYS A 22 11.06 10.68 7.03
C LYS A 22 12.20 10.14 7.91
N ARG A 23 11.96 9.04 8.65
CA ARG A 23 12.95 8.48 9.59
C ARG A 23 14.14 7.83 8.89
N LEU A 24 13.89 7.23 7.72
CA LEU A 24 14.91 6.51 6.94
C LEU A 24 15.59 7.39 5.88
N GLY A 25 15.07 8.60 5.62
CA GLY A 25 15.54 9.44 4.51
C GLY A 25 15.26 8.84 3.14
N LEU A 26 14.27 7.93 3.04
CA LEU A 26 13.91 7.27 1.79
C LEU A 26 12.72 7.95 1.13
N PRO A 27 12.65 8.00 -0.22
CA PRO A 27 11.46 8.47 -0.90
C PRO A 27 10.25 7.59 -0.57
N HIS A 28 9.06 8.19 -0.54
CA HIS A 28 7.79 7.50 -0.43
C HIS A 28 7.08 7.54 -1.77
N VAL A 29 6.76 6.37 -2.32
CA VAL A 29 6.01 6.23 -3.57
C VAL A 29 4.69 5.53 -3.26
N TYR A 30 3.59 6.22 -3.57
CA TYR A 30 2.25 5.75 -3.30
C TYR A 30 1.50 5.46 -4.61
N ALA A 31 1.09 4.21 -4.80
CA ALA A 31 0.33 3.77 -5.98
C ALA A 31 -0.95 4.58 -6.20
N GLY A 32 -1.63 4.99 -5.11
CA GLY A 32 -2.83 5.82 -5.19
C GLY A 32 -2.56 7.23 -5.74
N ASP A 33 -1.37 7.80 -5.54
CA ASP A 33 -1.00 9.09 -6.16
C ASP A 33 -0.75 8.91 -7.66
N LEU A 34 -0.09 7.81 -8.06
CA LEU A 34 0.10 7.48 -9.47
C LEU A 34 -1.24 7.27 -10.18
N TYR A 35 -2.18 6.62 -9.49
CA TYR A 35 -3.53 6.38 -10.01
C TYR A 35 -4.32 7.69 -10.20
N ARG A 36 -4.28 8.58 -9.20
CA ARG A 36 -4.92 9.90 -9.27
C ARG A 36 -4.32 10.78 -10.36
N ALA A 37 -2.99 10.83 -10.43
CA ALA A 37 -2.29 11.59 -11.46
C ALA A 37 -2.63 11.10 -12.87
N GLU A 38 -2.81 9.80 -13.06
CA GLU A 38 -3.21 9.25 -14.36
C GLU A 38 -4.67 9.58 -14.71
N ALA A 39 -5.59 9.56 -13.71
CA ALA A 39 -6.96 10.02 -13.90
C ALA A 39 -7.00 11.49 -14.32
N GLU A 40 -6.27 12.35 -13.61
CA GLU A 40 -6.16 13.79 -13.91
C GLU A 40 -5.57 14.03 -15.30
N ARG A 41 -4.51 13.33 -15.68
CA ARG A 41 -3.89 13.41 -17.01
C ARG A 41 -4.88 13.08 -18.13
N ARG A 42 -5.84 12.19 -17.87
CA ARG A 42 -6.92 11.82 -18.82
C ARG A 42 -8.14 12.73 -18.73
N GLY A 43 -8.17 13.70 -17.81
CA GLY A 43 -9.32 14.58 -17.59
C GLY A 43 -10.53 13.87 -17.00
N LEU A 44 -10.33 12.76 -16.29
CA LEU A 44 -11.38 11.93 -15.70
C LEU A 44 -11.46 12.13 -14.19
N SER A 45 -12.69 12.13 -13.65
CA SER A 45 -12.89 11.95 -12.22
C SER A 45 -12.43 10.56 -11.77
N LEU A 46 -12.13 10.40 -10.48
CA LEU A 46 -11.74 9.09 -9.93
C LEU A 46 -12.80 8.01 -10.14
N ALA A 47 -14.11 8.39 -10.08
CA ALA A 47 -15.19 7.45 -10.30
C ALA A 47 -15.25 6.97 -11.75
N GLU A 48 -15.03 7.86 -12.71
CA GLU A 48 -14.95 7.51 -14.13
C GLU A 48 -13.72 6.67 -14.43
N PHE A 49 -12.58 7.03 -13.83
CA PHE A 49 -11.34 6.30 -14.02
C PHE A 49 -11.40 4.89 -13.40
N ASN A 50 -12.06 4.73 -12.25
CA ASN A 50 -12.31 3.40 -11.67
C ASN A 50 -13.13 2.51 -12.61
N ARG A 51 -14.23 3.03 -13.17
CA ARG A 51 -15.05 2.28 -14.13
C ARG A 51 -14.26 1.91 -15.39
N LEU A 52 -13.41 2.82 -15.87
CA LEU A 52 -12.55 2.54 -17.00
C LEU A 52 -11.53 1.44 -16.68
N SER A 53 -10.90 1.48 -15.51
CA SER A 53 -9.93 0.47 -15.07
C SER A 53 -10.54 -0.92 -14.87
N GLU A 54 -11.83 -1.00 -14.51
CA GLU A 54 -12.55 -2.28 -14.43
C GLU A 54 -12.74 -2.92 -15.82
N GLN A 55 -12.82 -2.11 -16.86
CA GLN A 55 -12.98 -2.56 -18.26
C GLN A 55 -11.67 -2.72 -18.99
N ASP A 56 -10.65 -1.98 -18.63
CA ASP A 56 -9.33 -1.96 -19.28
C ASP A 56 -8.20 -2.26 -18.29
N HIS A 57 -7.87 -3.52 -18.16
CA HIS A 57 -6.77 -4.00 -17.32
C HIS A 57 -5.38 -3.50 -17.75
N ALA A 58 -5.23 -2.90 -18.94
CA ALA A 58 -3.96 -2.30 -19.36
C ALA A 58 -3.59 -1.10 -18.47
N ILE A 59 -4.59 -0.43 -17.89
CA ILE A 59 -4.38 0.69 -16.96
C ILE A 59 -3.67 0.20 -15.70
N ASP A 60 -4.19 -0.85 -15.07
CA ASP A 60 -3.57 -1.44 -13.88
C ASP A 60 -2.13 -1.91 -14.20
N ARG A 61 -1.94 -2.65 -15.29
CA ARG A 61 -0.61 -3.12 -15.69
C ARG A 61 0.38 -1.99 -15.95
N ALA A 62 -0.05 -0.88 -16.53
CA ALA A 62 0.83 0.27 -16.77
C ALA A 62 1.26 0.94 -15.45
N LEU A 63 0.37 1.07 -14.49
CA LEU A 63 0.68 1.61 -13.17
C LEU A 63 1.57 0.66 -12.37
N ASP A 64 1.29 -0.64 -12.42
CA ASP A 64 2.08 -1.66 -11.73
C ASP A 64 3.48 -1.80 -12.33
N THR A 65 3.64 -1.60 -13.64
CA THR A 65 4.97 -1.50 -14.29
C THR A 65 5.79 -0.34 -13.71
N ARG A 66 5.16 0.79 -13.41
CA ARG A 66 5.86 1.92 -12.74
C ARG A 66 6.24 1.56 -11.30
N MET A 67 5.34 0.91 -10.57
CA MET A 67 5.64 0.42 -9.21
C MET A 67 6.76 -0.62 -9.22
N ALA A 68 6.79 -1.52 -10.21
CA ALA A 68 7.84 -2.51 -10.40
C ALA A 68 9.22 -1.86 -10.64
N ALA A 69 9.27 -0.76 -11.39
CA ALA A 69 10.52 -0.02 -11.58
C ALA A 69 11.08 0.51 -10.26
N TYR A 70 10.22 1.03 -9.38
CA TYR A 70 10.65 1.45 -8.04
C TYR A 70 11.07 0.26 -7.17
N ALA A 71 10.36 -0.87 -7.25
CA ALA A 71 10.73 -2.07 -6.50
C ALA A 71 12.12 -2.60 -6.91
N ARG A 72 12.42 -2.63 -8.20
CA ARG A 72 13.74 -3.02 -8.72
C ARG A 72 14.85 -2.06 -8.30
N ALA A 73 14.58 -0.75 -8.33
CA ALA A 73 15.56 0.25 -7.93
C ALA A 73 15.87 0.21 -6.42
N GLY A 74 14.93 -0.26 -5.60
CA GLY A 74 15.10 -0.27 -4.15
C GLY A 74 15.17 1.14 -3.56
N ASN A 75 15.68 1.26 -2.34
CA ASN A 75 15.84 2.51 -1.60
C ASN A 75 14.58 3.39 -1.58
N VAL A 76 13.44 2.77 -1.26
CA VAL A 76 12.12 3.40 -1.29
C VAL A 76 11.18 2.77 -0.26
N VAL A 77 10.26 3.55 0.28
CA VAL A 77 9.04 3.09 0.94
C VAL A 77 7.94 3.05 -0.11
N LEU A 78 7.51 1.86 -0.49
CA LEU A 78 6.55 1.63 -1.56
C LEU A 78 5.18 1.31 -0.97
N GLU A 79 4.19 2.17 -1.19
CA GLU A 79 2.85 2.01 -0.65
C GLU A 79 1.85 1.63 -1.76
N GLY A 80 1.09 0.57 -1.54
CA GLY A 80 0.03 0.15 -2.45
C GLY A 80 -0.54 -1.21 -2.11
N ARG A 81 -1.73 -1.51 -2.60
CA ARG A 81 -2.36 -2.82 -2.34
C ARG A 81 -1.53 -3.98 -2.86
N LEU A 82 -0.87 -3.79 -4.01
CA LEU A 82 -0.02 -4.79 -4.65
C LEU A 82 1.49 -4.57 -4.39
N ALA A 83 1.89 -3.62 -3.54
CA ALA A 83 3.30 -3.27 -3.38
C ALA A 83 4.18 -4.48 -3.01
N ALA A 84 3.73 -5.30 -2.05
CA ALA A 84 4.43 -6.52 -1.65
C ALA A 84 4.41 -7.59 -2.75
N PHE A 85 3.27 -7.76 -3.42
CA PHE A 85 3.15 -8.69 -4.55
C PHE A 85 4.10 -8.31 -5.69
N ILE A 86 4.13 -7.04 -6.07
CA ILE A 86 5.03 -6.51 -7.10
C ILE A 86 6.49 -6.73 -6.71
N ALA A 87 6.89 -6.38 -5.48
CA ALA A 87 8.25 -6.61 -5.00
C ALA A 87 8.64 -8.09 -5.07
N ARG A 88 7.73 -9.01 -4.70
CA ARG A 88 7.93 -10.46 -4.83
C ARG A 88 8.08 -10.91 -6.28
N GLN A 89 7.24 -10.41 -7.19
CA GLN A 89 7.31 -10.75 -8.63
C GLN A 89 8.63 -10.30 -9.27
N GLU A 90 9.15 -9.16 -8.82
CA GLU A 90 10.43 -8.62 -9.28
C GLU A 90 11.65 -9.28 -8.61
N GLY A 91 11.44 -10.22 -7.69
CA GLY A 91 12.54 -10.84 -6.92
C GLY A 91 13.31 -9.84 -6.06
N ALA A 92 12.69 -8.70 -5.72
CA ALA A 92 13.33 -7.64 -4.96
C ALA A 92 13.46 -8.04 -3.48
N ASP A 93 14.64 -7.79 -2.89
CA ASP A 93 14.83 -7.92 -1.44
C ASP A 93 14.08 -6.80 -0.72
N ALA A 94 12.93 -7.14 -0.14
CA ALA A 94 11.98 -6.21 0.43
C ALA A 94 11.40 -6.70 1.76
N LEU A 95 11.34 -5.83 2.75
CA LEU A 95 10.49 -6.06 3.92
C LEU A 95 9.03 -5.79 3.52
N LYS A 96 8.23 -6.85 3.50
CA LYS A 96 6.81 -6.80 3.07
C LYS A 96 5.92 -6.70 4.30
N VAL A 97 5.23 -5.56 4.45
CA VAL A 97 4.36 -5.25 5.58
C VAL A 97 2.90 -5.18 5.14
N TRP A 98 2.04 -5.87 5.87
CA TRP A 98 0.60 -5.73 5.79
C TRP A 98 0.08 -4.94 6.98
N LEU A 99 -0.65 -3.84 6.72
CA LEU A 99 -1.28 -3.03 7.73
C LEU A 99 -2.80 -3.12 7.60
N THR A 100 -3.46 -3.53 8.68
CA THR A 100 -4.92 -3.69 8.72
C THR A 100 -5.52 -3.06 9.98
N ALA A 101 -6.83 -2.93 9.98
CA ALA A 101 -7.66 -2.60 11.12
C ALA A 101 -9.06 -3.17 10.91
N SER A 102 -9.90 -3.16 11.94
CA SER A 102 -11.31 -3.54 11.84
C SER A 102 -12.03 -2.69 10.79
N ASP A 103 -13.04 -3.26 10.18
CA ASP A 103 -13.85 -2.57 9.16
C ASP A 103 -14.41 -1.24 9.68
N GLU A 104 -14.86 -1.24 10.94
CA GLU A 104 -15.42 -0.06 11.60
C GLU A 104 -14.36 1.02 11.81
N THR A 105 -13.21 0.67 12.39
CA THR A 105 -12.09 1.61 12.59
C THR A 105 -11.68 2.26 11.27
N ARG A 106 -11.56 1.46 10.22
CA ARG A 106 -11.18 1.95 8.89
C ARG A 106 -12.23 2.90 8.31
N ALA A 107 -13.51 2.54 8.42
CA ALA A 107 -14.60 3.37 7.92
C ALA A 107 -14.68 4.71 8.68
N ARG A 108 -14.55 4.70 10.01
CA ARG A 108 -14.54 5.92 10.83
C ARG A 108 -13.37 6.84 10.49
N ARG A 109 -12.17 6.29 10.27
CA ARG A 109 -10.99 7.08 9.87
C ARG A 109 -11.15 7.73 8.49
N VAL A 110 -11.71 7.02 7.53
CA VAL A 110 -11.98 7.57 6.20
C VAL A 110 -13.07 8.62 6.27
N ALA A 111 -14.17 8.37 6.98
CA ALA A 111 -15.28 9.31 7.17
C ALA A 111 -14.81 10.60 7.84
N ALA A 112 -13.96 10.52 8.86
CA ALA A 112 -13.41 11.70 9.54
C ALA A 112 -12.55 12.56 8.61
N ARG A 113 -11.78 11.92 7.71
CA ARG A 113 -10.96 12.64 6.72
C ARG A 113 -11.78 13.29 5.61
N GLU A 114 -12.87 12.65 5.19
CA GLU A 114 -13.68 13.05 4.04
C GLU A 114 -14.99 13.76 4.44
N SER A 115 -15.17 14.00 5.76
CA SER A 115 -16.37 14.63 6.32
C SER A 115 -17.68 13.89 5.93
N GLY A 116 -17.61 12.55 5.91
CA GLY A 116 -18.70 11.67 5.47
C GLY A 116 -19.37 10.89 6.59
N ASP A 117 -20.45 10.19 6.24
CA ASP A 117 -21.08 9.19 7.10
C ASP A 117 -20.27 7.88 7.10
N TRP A 118 -19.87 7.42 8.27
CA TRP A 118 -19.02 6.23 8.39
C TRP A 118 -19.73 4.93 7.97
N GLN A 119 -21.05 4.84 8.11
CA GLN A 119 -21.81 3.66 7.69
C GLN A 119 -21.82 3.53 6.16
N ARG A 120 -21.99 4.65 5.46
CA ARG A 120 -21.85 4.71 4.02
C ARG A 120 -20.42 4.37 3.58
N VAL A 121 -19.43 4.97 4.22
CA VAL A 121 -18.01 4.67 3.94
C VAL A 121 -17.69 3.20 4.18
N LEU A 122 -18.29 2.56 5.20
CA LEU A 122 -18.14 1.13 5.45
C LEU A 122 -18.62 0.29 4.27
N HIS A 123 -19.80 0.63 3.73
CA HIS A 123 -20.35 -0.03 2.55
C HIS A 123 -19.44 0.17 1.33
N ASP A 124 -19.10 1.42 1.02
CA ASP A 124 -18.25 1.79 -0.13
C ASP A 124 -16.85 1.12 -0.05
N ASN A 125 -16.27 1.04 1.14
CA ASN A 125 -15.00 0.35 1.36
C ASN A 125 -15.10 -1.17 1.09
N ARG A 126 -16.22 -1.80 1.45
CA ARG A 126 -16.44 -3.24 1.18
C ARG A 126 -16.59 -3.49 -0.31
N GLU A 127 -17.39 -2.69 -1.01
CA GLU A 127 -17.54 -2.79 -2.46
C GLU A 127 -16.19 -2.60 -3.17
N ARG A 128 -15.44 -1.56 -2.78
CA ARG A 128 -14.12 -1.31 -3.34
C ARG A 128 -13.16 -2.48 -3.09
N ASN A 129 -13.16 -3.05 -1.88
CA ASN A 129 -12.31 -4.19 -1.57
C ASN A 129 -12.66 -5.41 -2.43
N GLN A 130 -13.96 -5.65 -2.66
CA GLN A 130 -14.41 -6.76 -3.50
C GLN A 130 -14.02 -6.52 -4.97
N SER A 131 -14.23 -5.31 -5.48
CA SER A 131 -13.84 -4.93 -6.85
C SER A 131 -12.34 -5.12 -7.07
N ASP A 132 -11.50 -4.60 -6.17
CA ASP A 132 -10.04 -4.75 -6.27
C ASP A 132 -9.62 -6.22 -6.16
N ALA A 133 -10.22 -7.02 -5.26
CA ALA A 133 -9.90 -8.44 -5.11
C ALA A 133 -10.23 -9.22 -6.39
N ASN A 134 -11.39 -8.97 -6.99
CA ASN A 134 -11.81 -9.61 -8.24
C ASN A 134 -10.86 -9.23 -9.38
N ARG A 135 -10.52 -7.95 -9.51
CA ARG A 135 -9.64 -7.44 -10.55
C ARG A 135 -8.23 -8.01 -10.45
N TYR A 136 -7.63 -8.01 -9.26
CA TYR A 136 -6.26 -8.53 -9.08
C TYR A 136 -6.20 -10.05 -9.22
N ARG A 137 -7.26 -10.76 -8.85
CA ARG A 137 -7.36 -12.20 -9.13
C ARG A 137 -7.44 -12.47 -10.63
N ALA A 138 -8.22 -11.68 -11.37
CA ALA A 138 -8.35 -11.82 -12.82
C ALA A 138 -7.05 -11.46 -13.58
N ILE A 139 -6.35 -10.40 -13.14
CA ILE A 139 -5.15 -9.91 -13.83
C ILE A 139 -3.91 -10.74 -13.49
N TYR A 140 -3.74 -11.12 -12.21
CA TYR A 140 -2.48 -11.64 -11.66
C TYR A 140 -2.62 -13.01 -10.98
N GLY A 141 -3.83 -13.55 -10.84
CA GLY A 141 -4.08 -14.72 -9.99
C GLY A 141 -3.83 -14.48 -8.50
N PHE A 142 -3.73 -13.20 -8.08
CA PHE A 142 -3.37 -12.82 -6.72
C PHE A 142 -4.60 -12.67 -5.83
N ASP A 143 -4.59 -13.35 -4.67
CA ASP A 143 -5.60 -13.20 -3.65
C ASP A 143 -5.18 -12.12 -2.63
N LEU A 144 -5.94 -11.02 -2.58
CA LEU A 144 -5.71 -9.94 -1.60
C LEU A 144 -5.88 -10.38 -0.14
N GLY A 145 -6.58 -11.48 0.11
CA GLY A 145 -6.75 -12.06 1.44
C GLY A 145 -5.57 -12.91 1.90
N ASP A 146 -4.69 -13.30 0.98
CA ASP A 146 -3.50 -14.09 1.31
C ASP A 146 -2.42 -13.23 1.97
N THR A 147 -2.29 -13.40 3.28
CA THR A 147 -1.27 -12.70 4.07
C THR A 147 0.05 -13.46 4.16
N SER A 148 0.18 -14.64 3.57
CA SER A 148 1.38 -15.49 3.65
C SER A 148 2.62 -14.88 2.98
N ILE A 149 2.43 -13.92 2.08
CA ILE A 149 3.54 -13.23 1.40
C ILE A 149 4.20 -12.14 2.24
N TYR A 150 3.60 -11.75 3.38
CA TYR A 150 4.08 -10.64 4.20
C TYR A 150 5.00 -11.13 5.31
N ASP A 151 6.10 -10.41 5.52
CA ASP A 151 7.06 -10.67 6.58
C ASP A 151 6.59 -10.13 7.94
N LEU A 152 5.64 -9.17 7.91
CA LEU A 152 5.07 -8.54 9.09
C LEU A 152 3.61 -8.14 8.85
N VAL A 153 2.71 -8.59 9.74
CA VAL A 153 1.30 -8.23 9.74
C VAL A 153 1.00 -7.44 11.01
N LEU A 154 0.49 -6.20 10.86
CA LEU A 154 0.21 -5.30 11.97
C LEU A 154 -1.27 -4.88 11.98
N HIS A 155 -1.85 -4.85 13.19
CA HIS A 155 -3.19 -4.35 13.44
C HIS A 155 -3.10 -2.95 14.03
N SER A 156 -3.75 -1.98 13.40
CA SER A 156 -3.63 -0.56 13.76
C SER A 156 -4.82 -0.03 14.57
N ASP A 157 -5.71 -0.90 15.05
CA ASP A 157 -6.89 -0.45 15.80
C ASP A 157 -6.50 0.36 17.02
N ASP A 158 -5.63 -0.18 17.86
CA ASP A 158 -5.25 0.36 19.18
C ASP A 158 -3.78 0.82 19.21
N GLN A 159 -3.13 0.99 18.07
CA GLN A 159 -1.73 1.41 17.99
C GLN A 159 -1.59 2.79 17.36
N THR A 160 -0.66 3.59 17.89
CA THR A 160 -0.29 4.86 17.28
C THR A 160 0.52 4.63 16.00
N PRO A 161 0.46 5.57 15.04
CA PRO A 161 1.32 5.48 13.85
C PRO A 161 2.81 5.39 14.17
N GLU A 162 3.24 6.04 15.24
CA GLU A 162 4.63 6.03 15.74
C GLU A 162 5.04 4.64 16.24
N ALA A 163 4.17 3.97 17.01
CA ALA A 163 4.42 2.61 17.50
C ALA A 163 4.48 1.60 16.34
N LEU A 164 3.57 1.72 15.38
CA LEU A 164 3.60 0.90 14.16
C LEU A 164 4.88 1.13 13.35
N ALA A 165 5.28 2.39 13.17
CA ALA A 165 6.52 2.71 12.46
C ALA A 165 7.75 2.14 13.18
N GLU A 166 7.79 2.19 14.52
CA GLU A 166 8.90 1.63 15.29
C GLU A 166 8.99 0.11 15.16
N SER A 167 7.84 -0.59 15.20
CA SER A 167 7.78 -2.04 14.96
C SER A 167 8.33 -2.41 13.57
N ILE A 168 8.00 -1.62 12.55
CA ILE A 168 8.49 -1.83 11.18
C ILE A 168 9.99 -1.55 11.10
N LEU A 169 10.48 -0.48 11.75
CA LEU A 169 11.91 -0.15 11.77
C LEU A 169 12.74 -1.22 12.46
N THR A 170 12.25 -1.78 13.56
CA THR A 170 12.90 -2.88 14.26
C THR A 170 12.99 -4.10 13.34
N ARG A 171 11.91 -4.47 12.68
CA ARG A 171 11.88 -5.58 11.74
C ARG A 171 12.77 -5.32 10.51
N ALA A 172 12.85 -4.06 10.05
CA ALA A 172 13.72 -3.68 8.93
C ALA A 172 15.21 -3.84 9.29
N ARG A 173 15.61 -3.49 10.51
CA ARG A 173 16.99 -3.73 10.99
C ARG A 173 17.34 -5.22 11.01
N GLU A 174 16.41 -6.06 11.44
CA GLU A 174 16.58 -7.51 11.42
C GLU A 174 16.67 -8.07 10.01
N HIS A 175 15.81 -7.58 9.10
CA HIS A 175 15.71 -8.09 7.73
C HIS A 175 16.91 -7.70 6.87
N PHE A 176 17.36 -6.45 6.96
CA PHE A 176 18.47 -5.94 6.12
C PHE A 176 19.83 -5.99 6.82
N GLY A 177 19.89 -6.49 8.05
CA GLY A 177 21.04 -6.36 8.93
C GLY A 177 21.16 -4.96 9.54
N ASN A 178 21.87 -4.85 10.65
CA ASN A 178 22.38 -3.56 11.10
C ASN A 178 23.41 -3.15 10.06
N GLY A 179 23.08 -2.20 9.21
CA GLY A 179 24.06 -1.63 8.31
C GLY A 179 25.21 -1.08 9.17
N ASP A 180 26.21 -1.90 9.41
CA ASP A 180 27.44 -1.44 9.99
C ASP A 180 28.01 -0.36 9.07
N GLY A 181 27.85 0.88 9.50
CA GLY A 181 28.60 1.99 8.99
C GLY A 181 30.09 1.80 9.30
N SER A 182 30.69 0.79 8.68
CA SER A 182 32.14 0.65 8.59
C SER A 182 32.53 0.94 7.15
N THR A 183 32.62 2.22 6.85
CA THR A 183 33.57 2.68 5.84
C THR A 183 34.74 3.28 6.58
N ALA A 184 35.79 2.45 6.76
CA ALA A 184 37.11 2.93 7.04
C ALA A 184 37.64 3.76 5.85
#